data_62b21bab47be787b66ab0e666738d06c
#
_entry.id   62b21bab47be787b66ab0e666738d06c
#
_cell.length_a   1.000
_cell.length_b   1.000
_cell.length_c   1.000
_cell.angle_alpha   90.00
_cell.angle_beta   90.00
_cell.angle_gamma   90.00
#
_symmetry.space_group_name_H-M   'P 1'
#
loop_
_entity.id
_entity.type
_entity.pdbx_description
1 polymer ?
#
loop_
_entity_poly.entity_id
_entity_poly.type
_entity_poly.pdbx_seq_one_letter_code
_entity_poly.pdbx_strand_id
1 'polypeptide(L)'
;MKRVCVTGGAGFIGSTLADRLAAEGIEVVVVDDFRTGRREFVADLRTRRNTTLVEGDVLDADTMARAVEGCDWVFHLQANADVRDGLNAPQRDLRQNTMATSTVLEAMRHAGVTQIAFASTGSVYGEPEVFPTPEDCPFPVQTSLYGASKLACEGMIAAYAAGYGFTGLVFRFVSILGERYTHGHVYDFFCALKRDPTRLRVLGDGTQEKSYLYVQDCISAMLAAARSHAGEAGAHIYNLGTDETLLVDESIAIITGHLGLAPELEHTGGRRGWTGDSPLIHLDTTRIRSLGWSPELTIKEAILRTLDWFEENEYAWRDEAGRVAAQ
;
A
#
# COMPACT_ATOMS: atom_id res chain seq x y z
N MET A 1 1.80 20.03 10.10
CA MET A 1 2.73 18.91 10.37
C MET A 1 4.13 19.46 10.52
N LYS A 2 4.82 19.17 11.64
CA LYS A 2 6.22 19.54 11.86
C LYS A 2 7.10 18.29 12.01
N ARG A 3 6.60 17.27 12.71
CA ARG A 3 7.27 16.01 12.94
C ARG A 3 6.29 14.85 12.74
N VAL A 4 6.68 13.85 12.00
CA VAL A 4 5.82 12.69 11.67
C VAL A 4 6.56 11.38 11.87
N CYS A 5 5.83 10.34 12.29
CA CYS A 5 6.32 8.97 12.28
C CYS A 5 5.71 8.22 11.07
N VAL A 6 6.55 7.51 10.31
CA VAL A 6 6.14 6.65 9.19
C VAL A 6 6.55 5.22 9.51
N THR A 7 5.60 4.36 9.85
CA THR A 7 5.85 2.92 10.04
C THR A 7 5.79 2.19 8.71
N GLY A 8 6.63 1.17 8.52
CA GLY A 8 6.83 0.57 7.19
C GLY A 8 7.52 1.53 6.24
N GLY A 9 8.34 2.44 6.79
CA GLY A 9 8.92 3.54 6.04
C GLY A 9 10.11 3.15 5.15
N ALA A 10 10.58 1.91 5.17
CA ALA A 10 11.51 1.35 4.18
C ALA A 10 10.80 0.51 3.10
N GLY A 11 9.47 0.41 3.15
CA GLY A 11 8.63 -0.19 2.12
C GLY A 11 8.38 0.75 0.94
N PHE A 12 7.66 0.26 -0.06
CA PHE A 12 7.31 0.98 -1.29
C PHE A 12 6.65 2.34 -1.02
N ILE A 13 5.43 2.36 -0.49
CA ILE A 13 4.66 3.60 -0.25
C ILE A 13 5.31 4.41 0.87
N GLY A 14 5.78 3.74 1.94
CA GLY A 14 6.33 4.39 3.13
C GLY A 14 7.59 5.20 2.84
N SER A 15 8.53 4.65 2.07
CA SER A 15 9.77 5.36 1.71
C SER A 15 9.51 6.53 0.76
N THR A 16 8.57 6.37 -0.16
CA THR A 16 8.17 7.44 -1.09
C THR A 16 7.49 8.60 -0.33
N LEU A 17 6.62 8.29 0.63
CA LEU A 17 6.01 9.30 1.51
C LEU A 17 7.06 10.00 2.39
N ALA A 18 7.98 9.22 2.99
CA ALA A 18 9.03 9.77 3.84
C ALA A 18 9.95 10.74 3.09
N ASP A 19 10.33 10.38 1.84
CA ASP A 19 11.10 11.28 0.95
C ASP A 19 10.36 12.58 0.66
N ARG A 20 9.06 12.50 0.35
CA ARG A 20 8.22 13.67 0.08
C ARG A 20 8.13 14.60 1.29
N LEU A 21 7.84 14.05 2.47
CA LEU A 21 7.75 14.81 3.72
C LEU A 21 9.09 15.46 4.10
N ALA A 22 10.18 14.70 3.98
CA ALA A 22 11.52 15.21 4.27
C ALA A 22 11.93 16.31 3.30
N ALA A 23 11.55 16.21 2.01
CA ALA A 23 11.80 17.26 1.01
C ALA A 23 10.99 18.53 1.29
N GLU A 24 9.81 18.43 1.89
CA GLU A 24 9.00 19.57 2.37
C GLU A 24 9.53 20.18 3.68
N GLY A 25 10.66 19.69 4.22
CA GLY A 25 11.28 20.19 5.45
C GLY A 25 10.66 19.68 6.74
N ILE A 26 9.79 18.67 6.67
CA ILE A 26 9.18 18.04 7.84
C ILE A 26 10.20 17.09 8.49
N GLU A 27 10.22 17.02 9.81
CA GLU A 27 10.99 16.00 10.53
C GLU A 27 10.30 14.64 10.38
N VAL A 28 11.02 13.63 9.89
CA VAL A 28 10.47 12.29 9.62
C VAL A 28 11.19 11.25 10.48
N VAL A 29 10.41 10.53 11.29
CA VAL A 29 10.86 9.32 11.97
C VAL A 29 10.39 8.11 11.15
N VAL A 30 11.32 7.38 10.57
CA VAL A 30 11.06 6.16 9.78
C VAL A 30 11.23 4.96 10.69
N VAL A 31 10.21 4.09 10.79
CA VAL A 31 10.26 2.83 11.55
C VAL A 31 10.10 1.67 10.59
N ASP A 32 11.06 0.75 10.58
CA ASP A 32 11.01 -0.46 9.75
C ASP A 32 11.92 -1.55 10.35
N ASP A 33 11.52 -2.81 10.27
CA ASP A 33 12.35 -3.96 10.67
C ASP A 33 13.14 -4.58 9.52
N PHE A 34 12.98 -4.05 8.31
CA PHE A 34 13.58 -4.50 7.06
C PHE A 34 13.29 -5.96 6.69
N ARG A 35 12.20 -6.54 7.21
CA ARG A 35 11.77 -7.89 6.84
C ARG A 35 11.33 -7.96 5.38
N THR A 36 10.65 -6.92 4.89
CA THR A 36 10.25 -6.72 3.50
C THR A 36 10.70 -5.36 2.95
N GLY A 37 10.93 -4.39 3.84
CA GLY A 37 11.50 -3.09 3.52
C GLY A 37 12.95 -3.20 3.02
N ARG A 38 13.37 -2.26 2.19
CA ARG A 38 14.70 -2.27 1.56
C ARG A 38 15.56 -1.10 2.06
N ARG A 39 16.81 -1.39 2.40
CA ARG A 39 17.77 -0.37 2.88
C ARG A 39 18.09 0.67 1.81
N GLU A 40 18.07 0.27 0.55
CA GLU A 40 18.27 1.12 -0.62
C GLU A 40 17.19 2.20 -0.71
N PHE A 41 15.93 1.90 -0.33
CA PHE A 41 14.82 2.85 -0.41
C PHE A 41 14.93 4.01 0.59
N VAL A 42 15.71 3.83 1.64
CA VAL A 42 15.94 4.84 2.69
C VAL A 42 17.38 5.35 2.73
N ALA A 43 18.21 5.00 1.75
CA ALA A 43 19.62 5.38 1.73
C ALA A 43 19.80 6.91 1.77
N ASP A 44 19.07 7.65 0.94
CA ASP A 44 19.11 9.12 0.90
C ASP A 44 18.52 9.74 2.17
N LEU A 45 17.41 9.17 2.70
CA LEU A 45 16.80 9.62 3.94
C LEU A 45 17.78 9.58 5.11
N ARG A 46 18.61 8.54 5.20
CA ARG A 46 19.63 8.38 6.27
C ARG A 46 20.65 9.51 6.29
N THR A 47 20.85 10.22 5.18
CA THR A 47 21.80 11.33 5.07
C THR A 47 21.19 12.69 5.40
N ARG A 48 19.86 12.80 5.45
CA ARG A 48 19.14 14.04 5.70
C ARG A 48 19.11 14.36 7.19
N ARG A 49 19.30 15.63 7.55
CA ARG A 49 19.34 16.10 8.95
C ARG A 49 17.96 16.05 9.64
N ASN A 50 16.88 16.09 8.85
CA ASN A 50 15.51 16.07 9.33
C ASN A 50 14.89 14.66 9.27
N THR A 51 15.70 13.61 9.22
CA THR A 51 15.23 12.23 9.20
C THR A 51 15.91 11.40 10.28
N THR A 52 15.13 10.60 10.98
CA THR A 52 15.60 9.61 11.95
C THR A 52 15.14 8.23 11.53
N LEU A 53 16.05 7.28 11.38
CA LEU A 53 15.72 5.89 11.10
C LEU A 53 15.75 5.07 12.40
N VAL A 54 14.62 4.44 12.73
CA VAL A 54 14.46 3.51 13.85
C VAL A 54 14.28 2.11 13.28
N GLU A 55 15.35 1.30 13.35
CA GLU A 55 15.27 -0.12 12.97
C GLU A 55 14.61 -0.89 14.12
N GLY A 56 13.40 -1.45 13.88
CA GLY A 56 12.68 -2.19 14.90
C GLY A 56 11.28 -2.63 14.47
N ASP A 57 10.73 -3.60 15.22
CA ASP A 57 9.39 -4.14 14.97
C ASP A 57 8.33 -3.23 15.61
N VAL A 58 7.29 -2.88 14.87
CA VAL A 58 6.13 -2.11 15.38
C VAL A 58 5.33 -2.86 16.46
N LEU A 59 5.52 -4.16 16.60
CA LEU A 59 4.98 -4.94 17.71
C LEU A 59 5.70 -4.68 19.04
N ASP A 60 6.91 -4.10 19.00
CA ASP A 60 7.65 -3.71 20.21
C ASP A 60 7.19 -2.33 20.70
N ALA A 61 6.51 -2.35 21.86
CA ALA A 61 5.93 -1.17 22.47
C ALA A 61 6.98 -0.07 22.79
N ASP A 62 8.19 -0.46 23.23
CA ASP A 62 9.25 0.48 23.56
C ASP A 62 9.81 1.16 22.29
N THR A 63 9.92 0.41 21.20
CA THR A 63 10.29 0.95 19.88
C THR A 63 9.27 1.99 19.44
N MET A 64 7.97 1.65 19.51
CA MET A 64 6.93 2.58 19.10
C MET A 64 6.81 3.80 20.02
N ALA A 65 6.95 3.63 21.34
CA ALA A 65 6.94 4.76 22.28
C ALA A 65 8.01 5.80 21.93
N ARG A 66 9.24 5.36 21.64
CA ARG A 66 10.34 6.27 21.21
C ARG A 66 10.08 6.91 19.85
N ALA A 67 9.51 6.14 18.90
CA ALA A 67 9.31 6.60 17.54
C ALA A 67 8.21 7.68 17.41
N VAL A 68 7.14 7.57 18.19
CA VAL A 68 6.02 8.52 18.14
C VAL A 68 6.21 9.75 19.02
N GLU A 69 7.22 9.77 19.88
CA GLU A 69 7.45 10.88 20.81
C GLU A 69 7.61 12.21 20.07
N GLY A 70 6.78 13.19 20.45
CA GLY A 70 6.77 14.54 19.86
C GLY A 70 6.31 14.62 18.41
N CYS A 71 5.72 13.56 17.85
CA CYS A 71 5.14 13.59 16.52
C CYS A 71 3.76 14.26 16.51
N ASP A 72 3.44 14.97 15.41
CA ASP A 72 2.10 15.51 15.16
C ASP A 72 1.19 14.45 14.52
N TRP A 73 1.77 13.58 13.68
CA TRP A 73 1.09 12.55 12.90
C TRP A 73 1.84 11.22 12.92
N VAL A 74 1.08 10.14 12.85
CA VAL A 74 1.61 8.82 12.50
C VAL A 74 1.00 8.36 11.18
N PHE A 75 1.83 8.10 10.17
CA PHE A 75 1.45 7.41 8.95
C PHE A 75 1.77 5.92 9.13
N HIS A 76 0.73 5.14 9.39
CA HIS A 76 0.86 3.72 9.67
C HIS A 76 0.69 2.91 8.40
N LEU A 77 1.82 2.62 7.73
CA LEU A 77 1.88 1.92 6.45
C LEU A 77 2.46 0.50 6.57
N GLN A 78 3.02 0.16 7.74
CA GLN A 78 3.49 -1.19 8.00
C GLN A 78 2.33 -2.20 7.93
N ALA A 79 2.56 -3.30 7.23
CA ALA A 79 1.62 -4.41 7.13
C ALA A 79 2.33 -5.69 6.63
N ASN A 80 1.71 -6.86 6.88
CA ASN A 80 1.86 -7.95 5.93
C ASN A 80 1.03 -7.62 4.70
N ALA A 81 1.67 -7.44 3.55
CA ALA A 81 0.99 -7.08 2.29
C ALA A 81 0.76 -8.29 1.37
N ASP A 82 1.24 -9.48 1.73
CA ASP A 82 1.03 -10.69 0.95
C ASP A 82 -0.34 -11.31 1.25
N VAL A 83 -1.31 -10.96 0.40
CA VAL A 83 -2.70 -11.44 0.50
C VAL A 83 -2.81 -12.95 0.25
N ARG A 84 -1.88 -13.52 -0.56
CA ARG A 84 -1.93 -14.92 -0.99
C ARG A 84 -1.52 -15.91 0.10
N ASP A 85 -0.59 -15.51 0.96
CA ASP A 85 0.00 -16.39 1.98
C ASP A 85 -0.86 -16.54 3.25
N GLY A 86 -1.96 -15.80 3.36
CA GLY A 86 -2.82 -15.82 4.55
C GLY A 86 -3.34 -17.21 4.93
N LEU A 87 -3.62 -18.07 3.96
CA LEU A 87 -4.08 -19.44 4.24
C LEU A 87 -2.94 -20.34 4.76
N ASN A 88 -1.70 -20.09 4.39
CA ASN A 88 -0.53 -20.86 4.84
C ASN A 88 -0.04 -20.38 6.22
N ALA A 89 -0.22 -19.11 6.53
CA ALA A 89 0.21 -18.49 7.79
C ALA A 89 -0.88 -17.60 8.41
N PRO A 90 -2.02 -18.18 8.86
CA PRO A 90 -3.22 -17.41 9.28
C PRO A 90 -2.97 -16.39 10.38
N GLN A 91 -2.00 -16.67 11.27
CA GLN A 91 -1.68 -15.74 12.38
C GLN A 91 -0.80 -14.56 11.94
N ARG A 92 -0.22 -14.58 10.73
CA ARG A 92 0.66 -13.52 10.27
C ARG A 92 -0.11 -12.21 10.14
N ASP A 93 -1.26 -12.22 9.46
CA ASP A 93 -2.11 -11.05 9.29
C ASP A 93 -2.62 -10.51 10.62
N LEU A 94 -3.05 -11.40 11.52
CA LEU A 94 -3.47 -10.99 12.87
C LEU A 94 -2.34 -10.25 13.60
N ARG A 95 -1.13 -10.79 13.59
CA ARG A 95 0.02 -10.21 14.31
C ARG A 95 0.53 -8.95 13.62
N GLN A 96 0.82 -9.05 12.31
CA GLN A 96 1.50 -7.99 11.56
C GLN A 96 0.57 -6.82 11.20
N ASN A 97 -0.75 -7.03 11.17
CA ASN A 97 -1.70 -5.98 10.89
C ASN A 97 -2.45 -5.56 12.17
N THR A 98 -3.26 -6.46 12.76
CA THR A 98 -4.18 -6.09 13.84
C THR A 98 -3.44 -5.78 15.15
N MET A 99 -2.57 -6.68 15.62
CA MET A 99 -1.83 -6.45 16.86
C MET A 99 -0.83 -5.28 16.71
N ALA A 100 -0.15 -5.17 15.58
CA ALA A 100 0.75 -4.06 15.29
C ALA A 100 0.01 -2.71 15.34
N THR A 101 -1.16 -2.60 14.70
CA THR A 101 -1.99 -1.39 14.78
C THR A 101 -2.39 -1.06 16.22
N SER A 102 -2.74 -2.07 17.04
CA SER A 102 -3.04 -1.87 18.45
C SER A 102 -1.84 -1.29 19.22
N THR A 103 -0.63 -1.83 18.99
CA THR A 103 0.61 -1.32 19.61
C THR A 103 0.88 0.13 19.22
N VAL A 104 0.71 0.47 17.93
CA VAL A 104 0.87 1.86 17.45
C VAL A 104 -0.13 2.80 18.12
N LEU A 105 -1.41 2.45 18.17
CA LEU A 105 -2.46 3.26 18.78
C LEU A 105 -2.21 3.49 20.27
N GLU A 106 -1.79 2.46 21.02
CA GLU A 106 -1.44 2.61 22.45
C GLU A 106 -0.20 3.49 22.65
N ALA A 107 0.85 3.32 21.85
CA ALA A 107 2.02 4.20 21.92
C ALA A 107 1.65 5.67 21.65
N MET A 108 0.81 5.92 20.63
CA MET A 108 0.29 7.24 20.32
C MET A 108 -0.52 7.84 21.49
N ARG A 109 -1.44 7.03 22.05
CA ARG A 109 -2.29 7.46 23.17
C ARG A 109 -1.46 7.88 24.39
N HIS A 110 -0.45 7.09 24.72
CA HIS A 110 0.46 7.39 25.84
C HIS A 110 1.35 8.62 25.59
N ALA A 111 1.75 8.85 24.33
CA ALA A 111 2.54 10.02 23.94
C ALA A 111 1.70 11.28 23.68
N GLY A 112 0.37 11.21 23.76
CA GLY A 112 -0.53 12.33 23.45
C GLY A 112 -0.58 12.68 21.95
N VAL A 113 -0.18 11.76 21.07
CA VAL A 113 -0.27 11.89 19.61
C VAL A 113 -1.63 11.36 19.17
N THR A 114 -2.47 12.20 18.58
CA THR A 114 -3.87 11.86 18.31
C THR A 114 -4.21 11.77 16.83
N GLN A 115 -3.26 11.95 15.91
CA GLN A 115 -3.53 11.98 14.47
C GLN A 115 -2.85 10.80 13.79
N ILE A 116 -3.67 9.92 13.17
CA ILE A 116 -3.20 8.73 12.44
C ILE A 116 -3.75 8.69 11.01
N ALA A 117 -2.88 8.37 10.06
CA ALA A 117 -3.21 8.05 8.67
C ALA A 117 -2.86 6.58 8.42
N PHE A 118 -3.85 5.76 8.08
CA PHE A 118 -3.73 4.31 8.00
C PHE A 118 -3.92 3.79 6.57
N ALA A 119 -2.96 2.97 6.12
CA ALA A 119 -3.06 2.25 4.86
C ALA A 119 -3.97 1.03 5.02
N SER A 120 -5.23 1.17 4.60
CA SER A 120 -6.18 0.09 4.44
C SER A 120 -6.17 -0.42 2.97
N THR A 121 -7.18 -1.12 2.54
CA THR A 121 -7.22 -1.82 1.25
C THR A 121 -8.66 -1.94 0.74
N GLY A 122 -8.84 -1.97 -0.59
CA GLY A 122 -10.12 -2.34 -1.20
C GLY A 122 -10.57 -3.76 -0.86
N SER A 123 -9.65 -4.64 -0.40
CA SER A 123 -10.01 -6.01 0.01
C SER A 123 -10.94 -6.07 1.22
N VAL A 124 -11.08 -4.98 1.99
CA VAL A 124 -12.05 -4.90 3.10
C VAL A 124 -13.51 -4.99 2.62
N TYR A 125 -13.75 -4.70 1.34
CA TYR A 125 -15.07 -4.82 0.74
C TYR A 125 -15.47 -6.26 0.38
N GLY A 126 -14.50 -7.21 0.40
CA GLY A 126 -14.77 -8.59 -0.02
C GLY A 126 -15.20 -8.64 -1.49
N GLU A 127 -16.43 -9.07 -1.74
CA GLU A 127 -17.07 -9.08 -3.07
C GLU A 127 -18.31 -8.17 -3.05
N PRO A 128 -18.15 -6.87 -3.28
CA PRO A 128 -19.26 -5.93 -3.27
C PRO A 128 -20.17 -6.15 -4.50
N GLU A 129 -21.45 -5.81 -4.36
CA GLU A 129 -22.42 -5.86 -5.46
C GLU A 129 -22.55 -4.54 -6.23
N VAL A 130 -21.98 -3.45 -5.67
CA VAL A 130 -22.06 -2.09 -6.24
C VAL A 130 -20.69 -1.64 -6.73
N PHE A 131 -20.65 -1.17 -7.97
CA PHE A 131 -19.44 -0.62 -8.60
C PHE A 131 -19.76 0.69 -9.35
N PRO A 132 -18.88 1.72 -9.24
CA PRO A 132 -17.75 1.81 -8.32
C PRO A 132 -18.18 1.65 -6.86
N THR A 133 -17.37 0.94 -6.03
CA THR A 133 -17.72 0.64 -4.64
C THR A 133 -17.52 1.84 -3.74
N PRO A 134 -18.59 2.39 -3.09
CA PRO A 134 -18.46 3.54 -2.20
C PRO A 134 -17.98 3.15 -0.79
N GLU A 135 -17.49 4.13 -0.01
CA GLU A 135 -16.98 3.92 1.35
C GLU A 135 -18.04 3.43 2.34
N ASP A 136 -19.30 3.73 2.10
CA ASP A 136 -20.46 3.31 2.90
C ASP A 136 -21.14 2.04 2.36
N CYS A 137 -20.47 1.31 1.46
CA CYS A 137 -20.94 0.01 1.01
C CYS A 137 -21.26 -0.89 2.21
N PRO A 138 -22.41 -1.59 2.20
CA PRO A 138 -22.80 -2.48 3.28
C PRO A 138 -21.71 -3.49 3.63
N PHE A 139 -21.63 -3.84 4.90
CA PHE A 139 -20.55 -4.65 5.48
C PHE A 139 -20.38 -5.99 4.73
N PRO A 140 -19.31 -6.22 4.03
CA PRO A 140 -19.16 -7.40 3.19
C PRO A 140 -18.66 -8.60 4.01
N VAL A 141 -18.98 -9.80 3.52
CA VAL A 141 -18.33 -11.02 3.99
C VAL A 141 -16.88 -11.02 3.54
N GLN A 142 -15.95 -11.14 4.48
CA GLN A 142 -14.53 -11.13 4.17
C GLN A 142 -14.12 -12.40 3.42
N THR A 143 -13.36 -12.25 2.35
CA THR A 143 -12.89 -13.33 1.49
C THR A 143 -11.43 -13.68 1.75
N SER A 144 -10.71 -12.85 2.53
CA SER A 144 -9.30 -13.08 2.89
C SER A 144 -9.01 -12.70 4.34
N LEU A 145 -8.03 -13.37 4.96
CA LEU A 145 -7.55 -13.03 6.31
C LEU A 145 -6.88 -11.65 6.32
N TYR A 146 -6.23 -11.27 5.23
CA TYR A 146 -5.69 -9.93 5.04
C TYR A 146 -6.78 -8.86 5.13
N GLY A 147 -7.85 -8.98 4.31
CA GLY A 147 -8.98 -8.04 4.35
C GLY A 147 -9.61 -7.98 5.73
N ALA A 148 -9.84 -9.14 6.38
CA ALA A 148 -10.38 -9.22 7.72
C ALA A 148 -9.49 -8.50 8.76
N SER A 149 -8.16 -8.68 8.68
CA SER A 149 -7.23 -8.02 9.58
C SER A 149 -7.19 -6.50 9.41
N LYS A 150 -7.23 -6.02 8.16
CA LYS A 150 -7.29 -4.58 7.86
C LYS A 150 -8.60 -3.95 8.32
N LEU A 151 -9.72 -4.63 8.13
CA LEU A 151 -11.02 -4.17 8.62
C LEU A 151 -11.07 -4.08 10.15
N ALA A 152 -10.45 -5.02 10.86
CA ALA A 152 -10.28 -4.94 12.31
C ALA A 152 -9.47 -3.70 12.73
N CYS A 153 -8.42 -3.35 11.98
CA CYS A 153 -7.64 -2.13 12.21
C CYS A 153 -8.49 -0.86 12.03
N GLU A 154 -9.30 -0.79 10.97
CA GLU A 154 -10.23 0.33 10.75
C GLU A 154 -11.18 0.51 11.93
N GLY A 155 -11.75 -0.61 12.43
CA GLY A 155 -12.63 -0.61 13.60
C GLY A 155 -11.94 -0.11 14.86
N MET A 156 -10.68 -0.50 15.11
CA MET A 156 -9.89 0.01 16.23
C MET A 156 -9.63 1.51 16.10
N ILE A 157 -9.20 1.99 14.94
CA ILE A 157 -8.96 3.41 14.70
C ILE A 157 -10.23 4.23 14.93
N ALA A 158 -11.38 3.75 14.43
CA ALA A 158 -12.68 4.40 14.67
C ALA A 158 -13.06 4.44 16.16
N ALA A 159 -12.78 3.35 16.90
CA ALA A 159 -13.01 3.30 18.34
C ALA A 159 -12.09 4.26 19.12
N TYR A 160 -10.83 4.41 18.72
CA TYR A 160 -9.90 5.39 19.30
C TYR A 160 -10.33 6.83 18.97
N ALA A 161 -10.82 7.05 17.76
CA ALA A 161 -11.38 8.35 17.39
C ALA A 161 -12.58 8.71 18.29
N ALA A 162 -13.51 7.79 18.49
CA ALA A 162 -14.68 8.01 19.33
C ALA A 162 -14.35 8.10 20.83
N GLY A 163 -13.44 7.24 21.33
CA GLY A 163 -13.15 7.12 22.76
C GLY A 163 -12.09 8.08 23.29
N TYR A 164 -11.13 8.45 22.44
CA TYR A 164 -9.95 9.25 22.85
C TYR A 164 -9.79 10.52 22.01
N GLY A 165 -10.72 10.84 21.12
CA GLY A 165 -10.67 12.05 20.30
C GLY A 165 -9.58 12.04 19.23
N PHE A 166 -9.21 10.86 18.70
CA PHE A 166 -8.24 10.78 17.62
C PHE A 166 -8.82 11.32 16.31
N THR A 167 -7.95 11.85 15.46
CA THR A 167 -8.20 12.05 14.03
C THR A 167 -7.70 10.80 13.32
N GLY A 168 -8.60 9.94 12.86
CA GLY A 168 -8.27 8.71 12.16
C GLY A 168 -8.57 8.83 10.67
N LEU A 169 -7.55 8.86 9.83
CA LEU A 169 -7.71 8.80 8.38
C LEU A 169 -7.48 7.36 7.92
N VAL A 170 -8.44 6.77 7.26
CA VAL A 170 -8.39 5.41 6.73
C VAL A 170 -8.43 5.48 5.21
N PHE A 171 -7.41 4.94 4.55
CA PHE A 171 -7.30 4.94 3.10
C PHE A 171 -7.45 3.52 2.56
N ARG A 172 -8.53 3.24 1.85
CA ARG A 172 -8.78 1.97 1.18
C ARG A 172 -8.21 2.04 -0.23
N PHE A 173 -7.05 1.42 -0.44
CA PHE A 173 -6.32 1.48 -1.70
C PHE A 173 -6.85 0.44 -2.70
N VAL A 174 -6.87 0.82 -3.99
CA VAL A 174 -6.68 -0.11 -5.11
C VAL A 174 -5.22 -0.58 -5.15
N SER A 175 -4.81 -1.35 -6.16
CA SER A 175 -3.40 -1.67 -6.35
C SER A 175 -2.59 -0.41 -6.66
N ILE A 176 -1.48 -0.20 -5.95
CA ILE A 176 -0.60 0.96 -6.15
C ILE A 176 0.55 0.54 -7.07
N LEU A 177 0.93 1.41 -8.02
CA LEU A 177 2.02 1.25 -8.97
C LEU A 177 3.00 2.41 -8.86
N GLY A 178 4.24 2.22 -9.30
CA GLY A 178 5.24 3.29 -9.35
C GLY A 178 6.64 2.82 -8.96
N GLU A 179 7.51 3.79 -8.75
CA GLU A 179 8.87 3.59 -8.31
C GLU A 179 8.92 2.89 -6.95
N ARG A 180 9.85 1.95 -6.77
CA ARG A 180 10.00 1.10 -5.57
C ARG A 180 8.91 0.04 -5.39
N TYR A 181 8.09 -0.22 -6.41
CA TYR A 181 7.14 -1.33 -6.41
C TYR A 181 7.88 -2.67 -6.42
N THR A 182 7.56 -3.58 -5.51
CA THR A 182 8.33 -4.82 -5.29
C THR A 182 7.46 -6.09 -5.22
N HIS A 183 6.16 -5.98 -5.44
CA HIS A 183 5.24 -7.12 -5.42
C HIS A 183 3.95 -6.80 -6.14
N GLY A 184 3.24 -7.80 -6.64
CA GLY A 184 2.01 -7.69 -7.39
C GLY A 184 2.21 -7.93 -8.89
N HIS A 185 1.12 -7.95 -9.66
CA HIS A 185 1.13 -8.58 -10.99
C HIS A 185 2.08 -7.92 -11.99
N VAL A 186 2.24 -6.60 -12.00
CA VAL A 186 3.19 -5.92 -12.92
C VAL A 186 4.63 -6.35 -12.60
N TYR A 187 4.99 -6.40 -11.31
CA TYR A 187 6.29 -6.89 -10.86
C TYR A 187 6.47 -8.38 -11.19
N ASP A 188 5.48 -9.19 -10.88
CA ASP A 188 5.49 -10.64 -11.08
C ASP A 188 5.66 -10.99 -12.57
N PHE A 189 4.92 -10.31 -13.46
CA PHE A 189 5.02 -10.51 -14.90
C PHE A 189 6.34 -9.99 -15.47
N PHE A 190 6.82 -8.83 -15.03
CA PHE A 190 8.13 -8.30 -15.41
C PHE A 190 9.23 -9.30 -15.04
N CYS A 191 9.27 -9.77 -13.80
CA CYS A 191 10.26 -10.76 -13.35
C CYS A 191 10.13 -12.09 -14.10
N ALA A 192 8.93 -12.57 -14.39
CA ALA A 192 8.72 -13.78 -15.16
C ALA A 192 9.27 -13.64 -16.57
N LEU A 193 8.99 -12.53 -17.26
CA LEU A 193 9.47 -12.25 -18.61
C LEU A 193 10.99 -11.99 -18.68
N LYS A 194 11.60 -11.43 -17.65
CA LYS A 194 13.07 -11.33 -17.55
C LYS A 194 13.75 -12.69 -17.33
N ARG A 195 13.04 -13.69 -16.78
CA ARG A 195 13.51 -15.08 -16.65
C ARG A 195 13.32 -15.90 -17.92
N ASP A 196 12.11 -15.83 -18.49
CA ASP A 196 11.76 -16.51 -19.74
C ASP A 196 10.95 -15.56 -20.64
N PRO A 197 11.59 -14.96 -21.65
CA PRO A 197 10.94 -14.01 -22.56
C PRO A 197 9.96 -14.68 -23.56
N THR A 198 9.91 -16.01 -23.59
CA THR A 198 9.13 -16.78 -24.59
C THR A 198 7.79 -17.26 -24.06
N ARG A 199 7.60 -17.31 -22.73
CA ARG A 199 6.41 -17.84 -22.08
C ARG A 199 6.02 -17.02 -20.85
N LEU A 200 4.72 -16.81 -20.67
CA LEU A 200 4.17 -16.18 -19.48
C LEU A 200 2.97 -16.96 -18.96
N ARG A 201 3.07 -17.47 -17.74
CA ARG A 201 1.95 -18.09 -17.04
C ARG A 201 1.07 -17.03 -16.42
N VAL A 202 -0.22 -17.04 -16.73
CA VAL A 202 -1.24 -16.10 -16.25
C VAL A 202 -2.21 -16.85 -15.33
N LEU A 203 -2.31 -16.42 -14.07
CA LEU A 203 -3.27 -16.99 -13.14
C LEU A 203 -4.68 -16.48 -13.47
N GLY A 204 -5.65 -17.40 -13.57
CA GLY A 204 -7.01 -17.11 -14.03
C GLY A 204 -7.14 -17.20 -15.55
N ASP A 205 -8.12 -16.50 -16.10
CA ASP A 205 -8.45 -16.47 -17.54
C ASP A 205 -8.05 -15.15 -18.23
N GLY A 206 -7.37 -14.24 -17.51
CA GLY A 206 -6.93 -12.95 -18.03
C GLY A 206 -8.01 -11.85 -18.01
N THR A 207 -9.26 -12.19 -17.67
CA THR A 207 -10.41 -11.26 -17.68
C THR A 207 -10.65 -10.56 -16.33
N GLN A 208 -9.81 -10.83 -15.32
CA GLN A 208 -9.87 -10.08 -14.05
C GLN A 208 -9.64 -8.60 -14.33
N GLU A 209 -10.50 -7.77 -13.76
CA GLU A 209 -10.51 -6.33 -13.99
C GLU A 209 -10.12 -5.59 -12.71
N LYS A 210 -9.10 -4.77 -12.79
CA LYS A 210 -8.53 -4.07 -11.62
C LYS A 210 -8.36 -2.58 -11.90
N SER A 211 -8.59 -1.76 -10.88
CA SER A 211 -8.14 -0.38 -10.86
C SER A 211 -6.76 -0.29 -10.22
N TYR A 212 -5.98 0.70 -10.64
CA TYR A 212 -4.64 0.98 -10.14
C TYR A 212 -4.47 2.48 -9.90
N LEU A 213 -3.54 2.84 -9.00
CA LEU A 213 -3.23 4.23 -8.72
C LEU A 213 -1.70 4.40 -8.65
N TYR A 214 -1.19 5.48 -9.24
CA TYR A 214 0.23 5.83 -9.15
C TYR A 214 0.60 6.24 -7.73
N VAL A 215 1.80 5.84 -7.27
CA VAL A 215 2.23 6.05 -5.88
C VAL A 215 2.29 7.52 -5.46
N GLN A 216 2.70 8.42 -6.36
CA GLN A 216 2.73 9.85 -6.03
C GLN A 216 1.31 10.45 -5.91
N ASP A 217 0.36 9.95 -6.70
CA ASP A 217 -1.05 10.31 -6.58
C ASP A 217 -1.64 9.79 -5.26
N CYS A 218 -1.31 8.55 -4.88
CA CYS A 218 -1.68 8.00 -3.57
C CYS A 218 -1.17 8.88 -2.43
N ILE A 219 0.10 9.26 -2.44
CA ILE A 219 0.72 10.12 -1.43
C ILE A 219 0.07 11.51 -1.42
N SER A 220 -0.17 12.11 -2.58
CA SER A 220 -0.82 13.42 -2.67
C SER A 220 -2.23 13.40 -2.07
N ALA A 221 -3.00 12.33 -2.30
CA ALA A 221 -4.31 12.11 -1.69
C ALA A 221 -4.23 12.02 -0.16
N MET A 222 -3.30 11.19 0.35
CA MET A 222 -3.10 11.03 1.81
C MET A 222 -2.75 12.36 2.47
N LEU A 223 -1.85 13.15 1.86
CA LEU A 223 -1.44 14.44 2.39
C LEU A 223 -2.55 15.49 2.28
N ALA A 224 -3.36 15.48 1.21
CA ALA A 224 -4.53 16.35 1.08
C ALA A 224 -5.53 16.11 2.20
N ALA A 225 -5.88 14.85 2.47
CA ALA A 225 -6.77 14.48 3.57
C ALA A 225 -6.16 14.85 4.95
N ALA A 226 -4.87 14.59 5.16
CA ALA A 226 -4.19 14.91 6.42
C ALA A 226 -4.15 16.43 6.70
N ARG A 227 -4.05 17.25 5.66
CA ARG A 227 -4.13 18.72 5.78
C ARG A 227 -5.56 19.19 6.03
N SER A 228 -6.55 18.58 5.38
CA SER A 228 -7.96 18.95 5.51
C SER A 228 -8.52 18.66 6.90
N HIS A 229 -8.13 17.54 7.51
CA HIS A 229 -8.66 17.09 8.81
C HIS A 229 -7.70 17.27 9.99
N ALA A 230 -6.68 18.13 9.86
CA ALA A 230 -5.72 18.34 10.94
C ALA A 230 -6.41 18.83 12.23
N GLY A 231 -6.38 18.01 13.29
CA GLY A 231 -6.99 18.30 14.59
C GLY A 231 -8.53 18.09 14.65
N GLU A 232 -9.14 17.55 13.60
CA GLU A 232 -10.56 17.21 13.58
C GLU A 232 -10.77 15.79 14.12
N ALA A 233 -11.27 15.65 15.34
CA ALA A 233 -11.54 14.34 15.92
C ALA A 233 -12.63 13.58 15.14
N GLY A 234 -12.37 12.32 14.85
CA GLY A 234 -13.28 11.46 14.10
C GLY A 234 -12.54 10.47 13.21
N ALA A 235 -13.28 9.51 12.68
CA ALA A 235 -12.78 8.57 11.68
C ALA A 235 -13.27 8.99 10.29
N HIS A 236 -12.33 9.24 9.38
CA HIS A 236 -12.59 9.67 8.01
C HIS A 236 -12.05 8.61 7.06
N ILE A 237 -12.93 8.00 6.29
CA ILE A 237 -12.61 6.89 5.38
C ILE A 237 -12.63 7.40 3.95
N TYR A 238 -11.59 7.07 3.19
CA TYR A 238 -11.42 7.45 1.79
C TYR A 238 -10.98 6.26 0.95
N ASN A 239 -11.67 6.06 -0.15
CA ASN A 239 -11.20 5.22 -1.24
C ASN A 239 -10.15 5.98 -2.06
N LEU A 240 -9.05 5.30 -2.40
CA LEU A 240 -8.03 5.83 -3.29
C LEU A 240 -7.88 4.93 -4.51
N GLY A 241 -8.08 5.49 -5.69
CA GLY A 241 -8.05 4.80 -6.98
C GLY A 241 -8.20 5.78 -8.14
N THR A 242 -8.37 5.24 -9.32
CA THR A 242 -8.72 5.99 -10.54
C THR A 242 -10.11 5.59 -11.01
N ASP A 243 -10.67 6.37 -11.96
CA ASP A 243 -11.95 6.03 -12.60
C ASP A 243 -11.77 4.92 -13.66
N GLU A 244 -10.52 4.58 -13.97
CA GLU A 244 -10.16 3.56 -14.94
C GLU A 244 -10.07 2.18 -14.28
N THR A 245 -10.33 1.18 -15.10
CA THR A 245 -10.01 -0.22 -14.82
C THR A 245 -9.23 -0.80 -16.00
N LEU A 246 -8.51 -1.89 -15.77
CA LEU A 246 -7.72 -2.57 -16.78
C LEU A 246 -7.84 -4.09 -16.60
N LEU A 247 -8.04 -4.81 -17.69
CA LEU A 247 -7.98 -6.26 -17.69
C LEU A 247 -6.54 -6.74 -17.49
N VAL A 248 -6.37 -7.91 -16.89
CA VAL A 248 -5.04 -8.51 -16.71
C VAL A 248 -4.35 -8.68 -18.07
N ASP A 249 -5.06 -9.15 -19.10
CA ASP A 249 -4.48 -9.33 -20.45
C ASP A 249 -4.10 -7.99 -21.10
N GLU A 250 -4.83 -6.90 -20.86
CA GLU A 250 -4.45 -5.58 -21.34
C GLU A 250 -3.17 -5.07 -20.64
N SER A 251 -3.02 -5.34 -19.33
CA SER A 251 -1.79 -4.98 -18.63
C SER A 251 -0.59 -5.80 -19.15
N ILE A 252 -0.79 -7.08 -19.47
CA ILE A 252 0.23 -7.92 -20.10
C ILE A 252 0.64 -7.33 -21.47
N ALA A 253 -0.33 -6.88 -22.27
CA ALA A 253 -0.03 -6.25 -23.56
C ALA A 253 0.80 -4.97 -23.42
N ILE A 254 0.55 -4.16 -22.38
CA ILE A 254 1.36 -2.97 -22.08
C ILE A 254 2.79 -3.39 -21.67
N ILE A 255 2.94 -4.36 -20.76
CA ILE A 255 4.22 -4.83 -20.27
C ILE A 255 5.06 -5.45 -21.40
N THR A 256 4.48 -6.35 -22.18
CA THR A 256 5.17 -7.01 -23.28
C THR A 256 5.52 -6.06 -24.40
N GLY A 257 4.63 -5.09 -24.70
CA GLY A 257 4.89 -4.03 -25.67
C GLY A 257 6.06 -3.13 -25.27
N HIS A 258 6.16 -2.76 -23.99
CA HIS A 258 7.29 -1.99 -23.44
C HIS A 258 8.61 -2.78 -23.55
N LEU A 259 8.59 -4.08 -23.20
CA LEU A 259 9.77 -4.94 -23.24
C LEU A 259 10.16 -5.40 -24.67
N GLY A 260 9.33 -5.14 -25.69
CA GLY A 260 9.54 -5.62 -27.05
C GLY A 260 9.43 -7.16 -27.18
N LEU A 261 8.60 -7.79 -26.35
CA LEU A 261 8.45 -9.25 -26.28
C LEU A 261 7.09 -9.71 -26.83
N ALA A 262 7.02 -10.98 -27.28
CA ALA A 262 5.80 -11.64 -27.72
C ALA A 262 5.73 -13.07 -27.16
N PRO A 263 5.55 -13.24 -25.84
CA PRO A 263 5.52 -14.55 -25.20
C PRO A 263 4.25 -15.33 -25.55
N GLU A 264 4.32 -16.66 -25.47
CA GLU A 264 3.14 -17.51 -25.40
C GLU A 264 2.47 -17.33 -24.02
N LEU A 265 1.17 -17.00 -23.99
CA LEU A 265 0.40 -16.84 -22.75
C LEU A 265 -0.25 -18.16 -22.35
N GLU A 266 0.05 -18.63 -21.14
CA GLU A 266 -0.52 -19.85 -20.57
C GLU A 266 -1.50 -19.49 -19.43
N HIS A 267 -2.78 -19.33 -19.76
CA HIS A 267 -3.83 -19.06 -18.77
C HIS A 267 -4.19 -20.33 -17.99
N THR A 268 -4.25 -20.25 -16.65
CA THR A 268 -4.66 -21.39 -15.81
C THR A 268 -6.17 -21.62 -15.81
N GLY A 269 -6.93 -20.68 -16.34
CA GLY A 269 -8.39 -20.70 -16.39
C GLY A 269 -9.07 -20.29 -15.08
N GLY A 270 -10.38 -20.01 -15.19
CA GLY A 270 -11.19 -19.54 -14.06
C GLY A 270 -11.19 -18.03 -13.89
N ARG A 271 -12.27 -17.50 -13.31
CA ARG A 271 -12.47 -16.06 -13.10
C ARG A 271 -11.58 -15.44 -12.02
N ARG A 272 -10.83 -16.24 -11.25
CA ARG A 272 -9.96 -15.81 -10.15
C ARG A 272 -8.56 -16.34 -10.35
N GLY A 273 -7.56 -15.53 -10.05
CA GLY A 273 -6.16 -15.93 -10.08
C GLY A 273 -5.79 -16.86 -8.91
N TRP A 274 -6.38 -16.65 -7.73
CA TRP A 274 -6.13 -17.44 -6.50
C TRP A 274 -7.33 -17.38 -5.56
N THR A 275 -7.32 -18.21 -4.49
CA THR A 275 -8.37 -18.21 -3.46
C THR A 275 -8.34 -16.87 -2.69
N GLY A 276 -9.44 -16.13 -2.72
CA GLY A 276 -9.57 -14.79 -2.11
C GLY A 276 -9.23 -13.63 -3.07
N ASP A 277 -8.89 -13.91 -4.34
CA ASP A 277 -8.81 -12.88 -5.36
C ASP A 277 -10.20 -12.29 -5.65
N SER A 278 -10.29 -10.99 -5.79
CA SER A 278 -11.50 -10.26 -6.21
C SER A 278 -11.43 -10.04 -7.72
N PRO A 279 -12.34 -10.63 -8.53
CA PRO A 279 -12.30 -10.51 -9.99
C PRO A 279 -12.42 -9.07 -10.50
N LEU A 280 -13.14 -8.22 -9.76
CA LEU A 280 -13.29 -6.79 -10.06
C LEU A 280 -12.95 -5.96 -8.82
N ILE A 281 -12.09 -4.97 -8.98
CA ILE A 281 -11.82 -3.93 -7.98
C ILE A 281 -11.92 -2.58 -8.67
N HIS A 282 -12.98 -1.83 -8.35
CA HIS A 282 -13.21 -0.47 -8.81
C HIS A 282 -13.88 0.31 -7.69
N LEU A 283 -13.18 1.31 -7.15
CA LEU A 283 -13.60 2.07 -5.97
C LEU A 283 -14.15 3.45 -6.38
N ASP A 284 -15.21 3.89 -5.72
CA ASP A 284 -15.71 5.26 -5.85
C ASP A 284 -14.77 6.21 -5.11
N THR A 285 -14.21 7.19 -5.83
CA THR A 285 -13.26 8.17 -5.30
C THR A 285 -13.88 9.56 -5.10
N THR A 286 -15.20 9.69 -5.21
CA THR A 286 -15.91 10.99 -5.10
C THR A 286 -15.57 11.70 -3.80
N ARG A 287 -15.46 10.98 -2.68
CA ARG A 287 -15.19 11.56 -1.37
C ARG A 287 -13.82 12.20 -1.26
N ILE A 288 -12.75 11.51 -1.73
CA ILE A 288 -11.40 12.11 -1.71
C ILE A 288 -11.28 13.25 -2.71
N ARG A 289 -11.95 13.17 -3.87
CA ARG A 289 -11.99 14.23 -4.87
C ARG A 289 -12.67 15.50 -4.36
N SER A 290 -13.62 15.38 -3.44
CA SER A 290 -14.26 16.55 -2.80
C SER A 290 -13.28 17.40 -1.98
N LEU A 291 -12.10 16.87 -1.63
CA LEU A 291 -11.00 17.61 -1.00
C LEU A 291 -10.11 18.35 -2.02
N GLY A 292 -10.48 18.38 -3.29
CA GLY A 292 -9.70 19.03 -4.36
C GLY A 292 -8.58 18.18 -4.93
N TRP A 293 -8.54 16.88 -4.65
CA TRP A 293 -7.56 15.95 -5.21
C TRP A 293 -8.10 15.25 -6.46
N SER A 294 -7.22 14.93 -7.38
CA SER A 294 -7.46 14.02 -8.51
C SER A 294 -6.16 13.32 -8.89
N PRO A 295 -6.22 12.07 -9.42
CA PRO A 295 -5.04 11.42 -9.96
C PRO A 295 -4.52 12.18 -11.19
N GLU A 296 -3.19 12.21 -11.35
CA GLU A 296 -2.51 12.87 -12.47
C GLU A 296 -2.21 11.89 -13.61
N LEU A 297 -1.93 10.61 -13.30
CA LEU A 297 -1.58 9.60 -14.28
C LEU A 297 -2.74 8.64 -14.58
N THR A 298 -2.83 8.20 -15.82
CA THR A 298 -3.61 7.05 -16.25
C THR A 298 -2.96 5.74 -15.75
N ILE A 299 -3.73 4.64 -15.71
CA ILE A 299 -3.20 3.32 -15.34
C ILE A 299 -2.04 2.91 -16.25
N LYS A 300 -2.18 3.16 -17.57
CA LYS A 300 -1.12 2.84 -18.54
C LYS A 300 0.16 3.62 -18.27
N GLU A 301 0.08 4.90 -17.99
CA GLU A 301 1.24 5.73 -17.66
C GLU A 301 1.90 5.28 -16.36
N ALA A 302 1.12 4.91 -15.35
CA ALA A 302 1.63 4.36 -14.08
C ALA A 302 2.38 3.03 -14.29
N ILE A 303 1.85 2.13 -15.15
CA ILE A 303 2.54 0.88 -15.52
C ILE A 303 3.87 1.20 -16.21
N LEU A 304 3.87 2.07 -17.22
CA LEU A 304 5.08 2.43 -17.96
C LEU A 304 6.15 3.04 -17.05
N ARG A 305 5.77 3.97 -16.16
CA ARG A 305 6.67 4.53 -15.14
C ARG A 305 7.27 3.47 -14.23
N THR A 306 6.47 2.50 -13.84
CA THR A 306 6.93 1.37 -13.01
C THR A 306 7.97 0.53 -13.76
N LEU A 307 7.74 0.24 -15.04
CA LEU A 307 8.64 -0.55 -15.89
C LEU A 307 9.95 0.19 -16.15
N ASP A 308 9.89 1.50 -16.50
CA ASP A 308 11.08 2.34 -16.67
C ASP A 308 11.95 2.29 -15.42
N TRP A 309 11.34 2.43 -14.23
CA TRP A 309 12.06 2.36 -12.97
C TRP A 309 12.71 0.98 -12.72
N PHE A 310 12.03 -0.12 -13.08
CA PHE A 310 12.64 -1.45 -12.98
C PHE A 310 13.88 -1.60 -13.87
N GLU A 311 13.85 -1.06 -15.08
CA GLU A 311 14.97 -1.15 -16.01
C GLU A 311 16.19 -0.34 -15.53
N GLU A 312 15.95 0.78 -14.85
CA GLU A 312 17.00 1.62 -14.24
C GLU A 312 17.52 1.08 -12.90
N ASN A 313 16.75 0.20 -12.21
CA ASN A 313 17.01 -0.23 -10.83
C ASN A 313 17.01 -1.75 -10.68
N GLU A 314 17.98 -2.42 -11.30
CA GLU A 314 18.08 -3.89 -11.29
C GLU A 314 18.09 -4.50 -9.88
N TYR A 315 18.61 -3.80 -8.88
CA TYR A 315 18.60 -4.24 -7.49
C TYR A 315 17.20 -4.50 -6.94
N ALA A 316 16.17 -3.90 -7.53
CA ALA A 316 14.78 -4.05 -7.07
C ALA A 316 14.18 -5.44 -7.39
N TRP A 317 14.69 -6.10 -8.43
CA TRP A 317 14.15 -7.37 -8.95
C TRP A 317 15.21 -8.46 -9.15
N ARG A 318 16.50 -8.19 -8.84
CA ARG A 318 17.56 -9.20 -8.78
C ARG A 318 17.94 -9.48 -7.33
N ASP A 319 18.36 -10.73 -7.04
CA ASP A 319 18.97 -11.09 -5.77
C ASP A 319 20.47 -10.68 -5.74
N GLU A 320 21.12 -10.82 -4.58
CA GLU A 320 22.56 -10.51 -4.43
C GLU A 320 23.47 -11.32 -5.36
N ALA A 321 23.00 -12.47 -5.86
CA ALA A 321 23.71 -13.28 -6.86
C ALA A 321 23.41 -12.86 -8.31
N GLY A 322 22.65 -11.77 -8.51
CA GLY A 322 22.27 -11.24 -9.82
C GLY A 322 21.15 -12.03 -10.52
N ARG A 323 20.53 -13.00 -9.84
CA ARG A 323 19.42 -13.78 -10.38
C ARG A 323 18.11 -13.01 -10.24
N VAL A 324 17.21 -13.17 -11.19
CA VAL A 324 15.84 -12.60 -11.06
C VAL A 324 15.15 -13.20 -9.84
N ALA A 325 14.61 -12.33 -8.98
CA ALA A 325 13.95 -12.74 -7.73
C ALA A 325 12.89 -13.82 -7.99
N ALA A 326 12.87 -14.84 -7.15
CA ALA A 326 11.80 -15.84 -7.16
C ALA A 326 10.50 -15.23 -6.59
N GLN A 327 9.37 -15.68 -7.11
CA GLN A 327 8.05 -15.32 -6.59
C GLN A 327 7.72 -16.09 -5.31
#